data_d15688ec0f944a4b196044ddd44c4295
#
_entry.id   d15688ec0f944a4b196044ddd44c4295
#
_cell.length_a   1.000
_cell.length_b   1.000
_cell.length_c   1.000
_cell.angle_alpha   90.00
_cell.angle_beta   90.00
_cell.angle_gamma   90.00
#
_symmetry.space_group_name_H-M   'P 1'
#
loop_
_entity.id
_entity.type
_entity.pdbx_description
1 polymer ?
#
loop_
_entity_poly.entity_id
_entity_poly.type
_entity_poly.pdbx_seq_one_letter_code
_entity_poly.pdbx_strand_id
1 'polypeptide(L)'
;MKCLIIAAGQGSRLRSLAEAKPLMPLKNIPLIDRVIDSALEAGVDDFYVVVGYNGANVRAHLEEVSRSKNIPITIIENNEWQRANGISVLKAQPYLNEPFLLLMADHIFDSEIASQLIHRSSENKGIILAVDENLQNTLVDMKDVTRVLVEENQIKKIGKGLESYNCFDTGIFLCDPVLFTAIETSSKNQQDDSLSGGVRILAKQGKAGAMPINGSFWCDIDDPDNFKQADIYLSSLIEKCA
;
A
#
# COMPACT_ATOMS: atom_id res chain seq x y z
N MET A 1 11.24 1.96 -12.24
CA MET A 1 10.99 1.21 -10.97
C MET A 1 9.67 0.47 -11.09
N LYS A 2 9.65 -0.83 -10.78
CA LYS A 2 8.41 -1.61 -10.73
C LYS A 2 7.57 -1.26 -9.50
N CYS A 3 6.25 -1.31 -9.65
CA CYS A 3 5.31 -1.11 -8.56
C CYS A 3 4.26 -2.22 -8.52
N LEU A 4 4.06 -2.81 -7.35
CA LEU A 4 2.98 -3.72 -7.04
C LEU A 4 1.86 -2.97 -6.32
N ILE A 5 0.63 -3.01 -6.86
CA ILE A 5 -0.56 -2.44 -6.21
C ILE A 5 -1.50 -3.58 -5.81
N ILE A 6 -1.87 -3.62 -4.52
CA ILE A 6 -2.85 -4.59 -4.01
C ILE A 6 -4.25 -3.98 -4.10
N ALA A 7 -5.08 -4.53 -4.99
CA ALA A 7 -6.45 -4.07 -5.30
C ALA A 7 -7.49 -5.22 -5.18
N ALA A 8 -7.17 -6.29 -4.45
CA ALA A 8 -7.99 -7.51 -4.41
C ALA A 8 -9.08 -7.50 -3.33
N GLY A 9 -9.02 -6.57 -2.38
CA GLY A 9 -9.91 -6.52 -1.22
C GLY A 9 -11.34 -6.12 -1.56
N GLN A 10 -12.30 -6.56 -0.72
CA GLN A 10 -13.74 -6.31 -0.91
C GLN A 10 -14.18 -4.89 -0.53
N GLY A 11 -13.48 -4.23 0.42
CA GLY A 11 -13.84 -2.89 0.89
C GLY A 11 -15.25 -2.80 1.49
N SER A 12 -15.61 -3.74 2.38
CA SER A 12 -16.98 -3.97 2.85
C SER A 12 -17.64 -2.76 3.50
N ARG A 13 -16.89 -1.85 4.13
CA ARG A 13 -17.38 -0.65 4.82
C ARG A 13 -17.89 0.45 3.86
N LEU A 14 -17.41 0.46 2.61
CA LEU A 14 -17.72 1.47 1.59
C LEU A 14 -18.58 0.95 0.43
N ARG A 15 -19.19 -0.23 0.56
CA ARG A 15 -19.99 -0.88 -0.50
C ARG A 15 -21.19 -0.03 -0.98
N SER A 16 -21.73 0.84 -0.13
CA SER A 16 -22.82 1.73 -0.54
C SER A 16 -22.37 2.83 -1.50
N LEU A 17 -21.08 3.07 -1.62
CA LEU A 17 -20.50 4.13 -2.45
C LEU A 17 -19.92 3.63 -3.77
N ALA A 18 -19.48 2.36 -3.85
CA ALA A 18 -18.97 1.76 -5.07
C ALA A 18 -19.05 0.24 -5.05
N GLU A 19 -19.20 -0.39 -6.23
CA GLU A 19 -19.20 -1.85 -6.39
C GLU A 19 -17.82 -2.47 -6.13
N ALA A 20 -16.73 -1.71 -6.39
CA ALA A 20 -15.36 -2.08 -6.10
C ALA A 20 -14.62 -0.88 -5.48
N LYS A 21 -14.07 -1.05 -4.27
CA LYS A 21 -13.38 0.03 -3.54
C LYS A 21 -12.29 0.72 -4.38
N PRO A 22 -11.41 0.02 -5.15
CA PRO A 22 -10.41 0.67 -5.99
C PRO A 22 -10.98 1.63 -7.04
N LEU A 23 -12.22 1.40 -7.48
CA LEU A 23 -12.92 2.24 -8.48
C LEU A 23 -13.77 3.34 -7.85
N MET A 24 -13.79 3.47 -6.53
CA MET A 24 -14.54 4.52 -5.85
C MET A 24 -14.02 5.90 -6.23
N PRO A 25 -14.88 6.81 -6.75
CA PRO A 25 -14.44 8.13 -7.18
C PRO A 25 -14.24 9.06 -5.99
N LEU A 26 -13.05 9.62 -5.86
CA LEU A 26 -12.71 10.72 -4.98
C LEU A 26 -12.41 11.95 -5.85
N LYS A 27 -13.21 13.03 -5.78
CA LYS A 27 -13.14 14.16 -6.74
C LYS A 27 -13.23 13.70 -8.20
N ASN A 28 -14.16 12.79 -8.52
CA ASN A 28 -14.38 12.22 -9.84
C ASN A 28 -13.20 11.41 -10.43
N ILE A 29 -12.18 11.09 -9.63
CA ILE A 29 -11.04 10.25 -10.03
C ILE A 29 -11.07 8.99 -9.17
N PRO A 30 -11.05 7.76 -9.74
CA PRO A 30 -10.96 6.51 -8.99
C PRO A 30 -9.76 6.48 -8.03
N LEU A 31 -9.91 5.82 -6.88
CA LEU A 31 -8.82 5.73 -5.90
C LEU A 31 -7.56 5.13 -6.52
N ILE A 32 -7.71 4.05 -7.28
CA ILE A 32 -6.58 3.37 -7.91
C ILE A 32 -5.84 4.27 -8.91
N ASP A 33 -6.55 5.16 -9.61
CA ASP A 33 -5.92 6.10 -10.55
C ASP A 33 -5.05 7.11 -9.81
N ARG A 34 -5.51 7.57 -8.64
CA ARG A 34 -4.71 8.45 -7.78
C ARG A 34 -3.44 7.77 -7.28
N VAL A 35 -3.54 6.51 -6.88
CA VAL A 35 -2.37 5.72 -6.45
C VAL A 35 -1.39 5.55 -7.61
N ILE A 36 -1.88 5.25 -8.82
CA ILE A 36 -1.06 5.16 -10.03
C ILE A 36 -0.41 6.52 -10.35
N ASP A 37 -1.16 7.62 -10.26
CA ASP A 37 -0.64 8.96 -10.55
C ASP A 37 0.46 9.35 -9.56
N SER A 38 0.26 9.17 -8.24
CA SER A 38 1.30 9.41 -7.24
C SER A 38 2.54 8.54 -7.46
N ALA A 39 2.37 7.29 -7.89
CA ALA A 39 3.50 6.41 -8.20
C ALA A 39 4.24 6.83 -9.48
N LEU A 40 3.53 7.28 -10.52
CA LEU A 40 4.14 7.86 -11.74
C LEU A 40 4.95 9.11 -11.43
N GLU A 41 4.42 10.02 -10.62
CA GLU A 41 5.12 11.23 -10.16
C GLU A 41 6.39 10.88 -9.37
N ALA A 42 6.37 9.77 -8.61
CA ALA A 42 7.53 9.27 -7.89
C ALA A 42 8.58 8.57 -8.77
N GLY A 43 8.31 8.35 -10.08
CA GLY A 43 9.24 7.74 -11.03
C GLY A 43 9.03 6.23 -11.24
N VAL A 44 7.85 5.71 -10.92
CA VAL A 44 7.44 4.34 -11.32
C VAL A 44 7.10 4.33 -12.82
N ASP A 45 7.48 3.26 -13.51
CA ASP A 45 7.31 3.12 -14.96
C ASP A 45 6.72 1.76 -15.39
N ASP A 46 6.50 0.83 -14.45
CA ASP A 46 5.97 -0.51 -14.74
C ASP A 46 5.11 -1.01 -13.58
N PHE A 47 3.84 -1.32 -13.84
CA PHE A 47 2.83 -1.61 -12.83
C PHE A 47 2.36 -3.06 -12.86
N TYR A 48 2.23 -3.65 -11.68
CA TYR A 48 1.67 -4.96 -11.42
C TYR A 48 0.50 -4.79 -10.45
N VAL A 49 -0.72 -5.07 -10.89
CA VAL A 49 -1.92 -4.84 -10.06
C VAL A 49 -2.61 -6.16 -9.77
N VAL A 50 -2.71 -6.50 -8.49
CA VAL A 50 -3.40 -7.72 -8.05
C VAL A 50 -4.87 -7.40 -7.80
N VAL A 51 -5.75 -8.01 -8.58
CA VAL A 51 -7.22 -7.86 -8.50
C VAL A 51 -7.86 -9.11 -7.91
N GLY A 52 -9.04 -8.98 -7.31
CA GLY A 52 -9.74 -10.10 -6.68
C GLY A 52 -11.25 -9.87 -6.66
N TYR A 53 -11.81 -9.33 -5.56
CA TYR A 53 -13.23 -9.01 -5.49
C TYR A 53 -13.62 -8.04 -6.61
N ASN A 54 -14.69 -8.38 -7.36
CA ASN A 54 -15.15 -7.63 -8.53
C ASN A 54 -14.03 -7.33 -9.56
N GLY A 55 -13.06 -8.24 -9.66
CA GLY A 55 -11.83 -8.09 -10.41
C GLY A 55 -12.03 -7.80 -11.90
N ALA A 56 -13.13 -8.28 -12.51
CA ALA A 56 -13.43 -8.01 -13.92
C ALA A 56 -13.63 -6.52 -14.22
N ASN A 57 -14.34 -5.79 -13.35
CA ASN A 57 -14.55 -4.35 -13.50
C ASN A 57 -13.25 -3.56 -13.27
N VAL A 58 -12.47 -3.95 -12.26
CA VAL A 58 -11.16 -3.33 -12.00
C VAL A 58 -10.21 -3.58 -13.17
N ARG A 59 -10.18 -4.79 -13.73
CA ARG A 59 -9.40 -5.14 -14.93
C ARG A 59 -9.75 -4.24 -16.11
N ALA A 60 -11.04 -4.16 -16.45
CA ALA A 60 -11.50 -3.37 -17.61
C ALA A 60 -11.07 -1.89 -17.48
N HIS A 61 -11.18 -1.32 -16.27
CA HIS A 61 -10.72 0.03 -15.98
C HIS A 61 -9.20 0.17 -16.14
N LEU A 62 -8.41 -0.75 -15.56
CA LEU A 62 -6.94 -0.72 -15.66
C LEU A 62 -6.42 -0.86 -17.10
N GLU A 63 -7.10 -1.64 -17.94
CA GLU A 63 -6.79 -1.75 -19.36
C GLU A 63 -7.02 -0.42 -20.10
N GLU A 64 -8.01 0.38 -19.69
CA GLU A 64 -8.23 1.71 -20.22
C GLU A 64 -7.18 2.71 -19.70
N VAL A 65 -6.86 2.68 -18.41
CA VAL A 65 -5.78 3.48 -17.81
C VAL A 65 -4.44 3.21 -18.49
N SER A 66 -4.10 1.94 -18.71
CA SER A 66 -2.86 1.55 -19.42
C SER A 66 -2.79 2.17 -20.81
N ARG A 67 -3.89 2.13 -21.57
CA ARG A 67 -3.96 2.72 -22.92
C ARG A 67 -3.92 4.24 -22.90
N SER A 68 -4.71 4.87 -22.04
CA SER A 68 -4.85 6.34 -22.01
C SER A 68 -3.60 7.04 -21.51
N LYS A 69 -2.91 6.45 -20.51
CA LYS A 69 -1.66 6.99 -19.95
C LYS A 69 -0.40 6.46 -20.67
N ASN A 70 -0.55 5.51 -21.60
CA ASN A 70 0.55 4.82 -22.29
C ASN A 70 1.59 4.23 -21.31
N ILE A 71 1.12 3.51 -20.29
CA ILE A 71 1.95 2.85 -19.27
C ILE A 71 1.69 1.34 -19.25
N PRO A 72 2.71 0.49 -19.00
CA PRO A 72 2.52 -0.94 -18.86
C PRO A 72 1.82 -1.25 -17.52
N ILE A 73 0.71 -2.00 -17.58
CA ILE A 73 0.02 -2.53 -16.40
C ILE A 73 -0.19 -4.04 -16.57
N THR A 74 0.49 -4.84 -15.79
CA THR A 74 0.27 -6.29 -15.70
C THR A 74 -0.79 -6.58 -14.65
N ILE A 75 -1.92 -7.17 -15.04
CA ILE A 75 -3.04 -7.47 -14.14
C ILE A 75 -2.95 -8.94 -13.70
N ILE A 76 -2.90 -9.16 -12.38
CA ILE A 76 -2.72 -10.46 -11.74
C ILE A 76 -3.99 -10.81 -10.98
N GLU A 77 -4.55 -12.00 -11.20
CA GLU A 77 -5.76 -12.45 -10.51
C GLU A 77 -5.44 -13.15 -9.19
N ASN A 78 -6.13 -12.75 -8.12
CA ASN A 78 -6.15 -13.47 -6.85
C ASN A 78 -7.54 -14.05 -6.59
N ASN A 79 -7.70 -15.35 -6.89
CA ASN A 79 -8.95 -16.09 -6.62
C ASN A 79 -9.13 -16.43 -5.13
N GLU A 80 -8.12 -16.19 -4.29
CA GLU A 80 -8.15 -16.38 -2.84
C GLU A 80 -8.24 -15.04 -2.09
N TRP A 81 -8.88 -14.04 -2.68
CA TRP A 81 -8.96 -12.67 -2.16
C TRP A 81 -9.60 -12.53 -0.76
N GLN A 82 -10.34 -13.57 -0.31
CA GLN A 82 -10.91 -13.62 1.05
C GLN A 82 -9.84 -13.87 2.13
N ARG A 83 -8.67 -14.37 1.75
CA ARG A 83 -7.53 -14.55 2.66
C ARG A 83 -6.85 -13.21 2.92
N ALA A 84 -5.88 -13.20 3.85
CA ALA A 84 -5.16 -11.98 4.18
C ALA A 84 -4.35 -11.43 2.99
N ASN A 85 -4.03 -10.14 3.03
CA ASN A 85 -3.42 -9.38 1.95
C ASN A 85 -2.04 -9.88 1.49
N GLY A 86 -1.29 -10.59 2.32
CA GLY A 86 -0.03 -11.22 1.93
C GLY A 86 -0.19 -12.26 0.83
N ILE A 87 -1.37 -12.92 0.73
CA ILE A 87 -1.66 -13.82 -0.40
C ILE A 87 -1.70 -13.04 -1.72
N SER A 88 -2.27 -11.83 -1.73
CA SER A 88 -2.22 -10.97 -2.92
C SER A 88 -0.78 -10.60 -3.29
N VAL A 89 0.08 -10.32 -2.31
CA VAL A 89 1.51 -10.07 -2.56
C VAL A 89 2.16 -11.30 -3.19
N LEU A 90 1.93 -12.52 -2.68
CA LEU A 90 2.50 -13.76 -3.21
C LEU A 90 2.10 -14.05 -4.67
N LYS A 91 0.90 -13.62 -5.12
CA LYS A 91 0.50 -13.78 -6.54
C LYS A 91 1.43 -13.03 -7.50
N ALA A 92 2.13 -11.99 -7.04
CA ALA A 92 3.06 -11.22 -7.85
C ALA A 92 4.50 -11.82 -7.90
N GLN A 93 4.81 -12.83 -7.08
CA GLN A 93 6.15 -13.44 -7.00
C GLN A 93 6.73 -13.86 -8.37
N PRO A 94 5.98 -14.44 -9.32
CA PRO A 94 6.54 -14.84 -10.63
C PRO A 94 6.99 -13.67 -11.51
N TYR A 95 6.58 -12.45 -11.20
CA TYR A 95 6.78 -11.25 -12.03
C TYR A 95 7.85 -10.29 -11.46
N LEU A 96 8.13 -10.38 -10.15
CA LEU A 96 8.95 -9.42 -9.43
C LEU A 96 10.19 -10.10 -8.84
N ASN A 97 11.32 -9.97 -9.53
CA ASN A 97 12.61 -10.56 -9.15
C ASN A 97 13.68 -9.50 -8.81
N GLU A 98 13.28 -8.25 -8.70
CA GLU A 98 14.10 -7.07 -8.37
C GLU A 98 13.35 -6.20 -7.35
N PRO A 99 14.00 -5.21 -6.71
CA PRO A 99 13.31 -4.32 -5.79
C PRO A 99 12.11 -3.61 -6.44
N PHE A 100 11.01 -3.49 -5.69
CA PHE A 100 9.75 -2.92 -6.16
C PHE A 100 9.08 -2.10 -5.07
N LEU A 101 8.31 -1.10 -5.48
CA LEU A 101 7.40 -0.37 -4.61
C LEU A 101 6.13 -1.21 -4.41
N LEU A 102 5.64 -1.33 -3.17
CA LEU A 102 4.37 -1.99 -2.84
C LEU A 102 3.41 -0.96 -2.25
N LEU A 103 2.24 -0.83 -2.86
CA LEU A 103 1.20 0.13 -2.52
C LEU A 103 -0.16 -0.56 -2.32
N MET A 104 -1.04 0.08 -1.54
CA MET A 104 -2.44 -0.30 -1.41
C MET A 104 -3.31 0.57 -2.34
N ALA A 105 -4.31 -0.03 -3.01
CA ALA A 105 -5.15 0.66 -3.98
C ALA A 105 -6.12 1.70 -3.38
N ASP A 106 -6.20 1.76 -2.07
CA ASP A 106 -7.11 2.58 -1.28
C ASP A 106 -6.40 3.61 -0.39
N HIS A 107 -5.08 3.76 -0.53
CA HIS A 107 -4.30 4.74 0.19
C HIS A 107 -4.00 5.96 -0.69
N ILE A 108 -4.39 7.14 -0.22
CA ILE A 108 -4.03 8.42 -0.85
C ILE A 108 -2.83 8.99 -0.11
N PHE A 109 -1.81 9.41 -0.84
CA PHE A 109 -0.55 9.87 -0.25
C PHE A 109 0.19 10.84 -1.17
N ASP A 110 1.07 11.66 -0.57
CA ASP A 110 1.98 12.53 -1.29
C ASP A 110 3.04 11.70 -2.03
N SER A 111 3.22 11.94 -3.32
CA SER A 111 4.18 11.24 -4.19
C SER A 111 5.62 11.29 -3.66
N GLU A 112 5.97 12.31 -2.90
CA GLU A 112 7.26 12.48 -2.24
C GLU A 112 7.62 11.29 -1.33
N ILE A 113 6.64 10.67 -0.64
CA ILE A 113 6.87 9.49 0.21
C ILE A 113 7.42 8.34 -0.63
N ALA A 114 6.78 8.05 -1.76
CA ALA A 114 7.21 6.98 -2.67
C ALA A 114 8.57 7.32 -3.31
N SER A 115 8.78 8.58 -3.73
CA SER A 115 10.05 9.06 -4.28
C SER A 115 11.22 8.84 -3.31
N GLN A 116 11.05 9.21 -2.04
CA GLN A 116 12.08 9.01 -1.01
C GLN A 116 12.40 7.53 -0.77
N LEU A 117 11.40 6.64 -0.82
CA LEU A 117 11.61 5.19 -0.75
C LEU A 117 12.41 4.68 -1.96
N ILE A 118 12.05 5.11 -3.17
CA ILE A 118 12.74 4.70 -4.41
C ILE A 118 14.21 5.10 -4.38
N HIS A 119 14.57 6.27 -3.88
CA HIS A 119 15.97 6.69 -3.73
C HIS A 119 16.79 5.80 -2.80
N ARG A 120 16.16 5.04 -1.90
CA ARG A 120 16.82 4.08 -1.01
C ARG A 120 16.92 2.66 -1.58
N SER A 121 16.53 2.44 -2.83
CA SER A 121 16.43 1.09 -3.42
C SER A 121 17.76 0.33 -3.46
N SER A 122 18.89 1.02 -3.65
CA SER A 122 20.22 0.40 -3.68
C SER A 122 20.71 -0.11 -2.33
N GLU A 123 20.14 0.39 -1.22
CA GLU A 123 20.53 0.05 0.15
C GLU A 123 19.62 -1.05 0.74
N ASN A 124 18.49 -1.31 0.10
CA ASN A 124 17.47 -2.22 0.62
C ASN A 124 17.88 -3.69 0.39
N LYS A 125 17.88 -4.48 1.47
CA LYS A 125 18.08 -5.94 1.44
C LYS A 125 16.92 -6.69 2.12
N GLY A 126 15.74 -6.05 2.16
CA GLY A 126 14.56 -6.58 2.81
C GLY A 126 13.34 -5.74 2.48
N ILE A 127 12.81 -5.03 3.46
CA ILE A 127 11.79 -4.00 3.23
C ILE A 127 12.13 -2.69 3.92
N ILE A 128 11.64 -1.59 3.37
CA ILE A 128 11.56 -0.29 4.07
C ILE A 128 10.10 0.14 4.03
N LEU A 129 9.49 0.32 5.19
CA LEU A 129 8.13 0.81 5.35
C LEU A 129 8.19 2.33 5.60
N ALA A 130 7.40 3.10 4.86
CA ALA A 130 7.08 4.47 5.24
C ALA A 130 6.19 4.45 6.49
N VAL A 131 6.57 5.19 7.54
CA VAL A 131 5.86 5.20 8.82
C VAL A 131 5.47 6.61 9.23
N ASP A 132 4.27 6.74 9.79
CA ASP A 132 3.81 8.00 10.38
C ASP A 132 4.12 8.01 11.88
N GLU A 133 4.98 8.94 12.31
CA GLU A 133 5.33 9.14 13.73
C GLU A 133 4.32 10.03 14.47
N ASN A 134 3.35 10.63 13.75
CA ASN A 134 2.31 11.44 14.35
C ASN A 134 1.21 10.57 14.97
N LEU A 135 1.39 10.17 16.22
CA LEU A 135 0.40 9.36 16.96
C LEU A 135 -0.91 10.10 17.23
N GLN A 136 -0.99 11.40 16.94
CA GLN A 136 -2.20 12.22 17.05
C GLN A 136 -2.86 12.48 15.68
N ASN A 137 -2.44 11.76 14.64
CA ASN A 137 -3.05 11.87 13.33
C ASN A 137 -4.52 11.44 13.39
N THR A 138 -5.43 12.40 13.23
CA THR A 138 -6.89 12.20 13.32
C THR A 138 -7.48 11.47 12.10
N LEU A 139 -6.69 11.25 11.05
CA LEU A 139 -7.09 10.50 9.86
C LEU A 139 -6.92 8.98 10.05
N VAL A 140 -6.30 8.56 11.15
CA VAL A 140 -6.02 7.16 11.43
C VAL A 140 -7.17 6.52 12.20
N ASP A 141 -7.79 5.47 11.64
CA ASP A 141 -8.74 4.63 12.38
C ASP A 141 -7.99 3.77 13.42
N MET A 142 -8.02 4.19 14.67
CA MET A 142 -7.35 3.51 15.78
C MET A 142 -7.84 2.08 16.03
N LYS A 143 -8.99 1.67 15.46
CA LYS A 143 -9.53 0.31 15.59
C LYS A 143 -8.95 -0.64 14.55
N ASP A 144 -8.49 -0.11 13.42
CA ASP A 144 -8.03 -0.91 12.28
C ASP A 144 -6.56 -0.70 11.92
N VAL A 145 -5.95 0.40 12.32
CA VAL A 145 -4.57 0.75 11.95
C VAL A 145 -3.55 -0.30 12.38
N THR A 146 -2.62 -0.59 11.51
CA THR A 146 -1.44 -1.38 11.82
C THR A 146 -0.40 -0.50 12.53
N ARG A 147 -0.05 -0.87 13.77
CA ARG A 147 0.88 -0.16 14.64
C ARG A 147 2.29 -0.71 14.48
N VAL A 148 3.29 0.16 14.61
CA VAL A 148 4.69 -0.19 14.40
C VAL A 148 5.53 0.31 15.58
N LEU A 149 6.42 -0.55 16.10
CA LEU A 149 7.48 -0.15 17.02
C LEU A 149 8.79 -0.08 16.23
N VAL A 150 9.35 1.13 16.13
CA VAL A 150 10.60 1.42 15.43
C VAL A 150 11.67 1.84 16.46
N GLU A 151 12.86 1.26 16.33
CA GLU A 151 14.06 1.66 17.06
C GLU A 151 15.23 1.72 16.07
N GLU A 152 15.99 2.81 16.06
CA GLU A 152 17.15 3.01 15.18
C GLU A 152 16.81 2.77 13.68
N ASN A 153 15.66 3.30 13.22
CA ASN A 153 15.13 3.10 11.86
C ASN A 153 14.88 1.62 11.48
N GLN A 154 14.77 0.73 12.46
CA GLN A 154 14.46 -0.68 12.27
C GLN A 154 13.10 -1.02 12.91
N ILE A 155 12.26 -1.73 12.17
CA ILE A 155 11.01 -2.26 12.71
C ILE A 155 11.33 -3.39 13.70
N LYS A 156 10.93 -3.21 14.94
CA LYS A 156 11.05 -4.23 16.00
C LYS A 156 9.77 -5.06 16.11
N LYS A 157 8.60 -4.40 16.00
CA LYS A 157 7.29 -5.05 16.06
C LYS A 157 6.33 -4.36 15.10
N ILE A 158 5.39 -5.14 14.53
CA ILE A 158 4.31 -4.64 13.67
C ILE A 158 3.05 -5.49 13.86
N GLY A 159 1.88 -4.85 13.93
CA GLY A 159 0.58 -5.52 14.02
C GLY A 159 -0.53 -4.64 14.56
N LYS A 160 -1.80 -4.99 14.28
CA LYS A 160 -2.98 -4.21 14.68
C LYS A 160 -3.18 -4.13 16.20
N GLY A 161 -2.89 -5.19 16.94
CA GLY A 161 -3.06 -5.26 18.42
C GLY A 161 -1.86 -4.85 19.24
N LEU A 162 -0.89 -4.13 18.69
CA LEU A 162 0.33 -3.79 19.39
C LEU A 162 0.06 -2.72 20.47
N GLU A 163 0.39 -3.02 21.74
CA GLU A 163 0.21 -2.08 22.85
C GLU A 163 1.32 -1.03 22.92
N SER A 164 2.57 -1.45 22.65
CA SER A 164 3.73 -0.55 22.62
C SER A 164 4.13 -0.29 21.18
N TYR A 165 3.96 0.94 20.72
CA TYR A 165 4.26 1.42 19.37
C TYR A 165 4.63 2.90 19.39
N ASN A 166 5.27 3.37 18.34
CA ASN A 166 5.64 4.78 18.17
C ASN A 166 5.40 5.30 16.75
N CYS A 167 4.85 4.46 15.86
CA CYS A 167 4.50 4.82 14.50
C CYS A 167 3.26 4.06 14.02
N PHE A 168 2.65 4.54 12.93
CA PHE A 168 1.65 3.85 12.13
C PHE A 168 2.23 3.39 10.79
N ASP A 169 1.75 2.24 10.30
CA ASP A 169 2.01 1.71 8.97
C ASP A 169 1.19 2.50 7.95
N THR A 170 1.85 3.12 6.97
CA THR A 170 1.18 3.91 5.92
C THR A 170 0.74 3.08 4.70
N GLY A 171 1.05 1.80 4.66
CA GLY A 171 0.79 0.93 3.50
C GLY A 171 1.72 1.16 2.30
N ILE A 172 2.78 1.93 2.46
CA ILE A 172 3.73 2.29 1.38
C ILE A 172 5.08 1.66 1.70
N PHE A 173 5.52 0.70 0.87
CA PHE A 173 6.73 -0.07 1.12
C PHE A 173 7.66 -0.06 -0.08
N LEU A 174 8.95 -0.04 0.17
CA LEU A 174 9.97 -0.51 -0.76
C LEU A 174 10.36 -1.94 -0.37
N CYS A 175 10.23 -2.88 -1.29
CA CYS A 175 10.39 -4.30 -1.03
C CYS A 175 11.49 -4.91 -1.89
N ASP A 176 12.29 -5.79 -1.28
CA ASP A 176 13.14 -6.76 -2.00
C ASP A 176 12.34 -8.07 -2.16
N PRO A 177 12.56 -8.89 -3.20
CA PRO A 177 11.89 -10.17 -3.43
C PRO A 177 11.94 -11.15 -2.24
N VAL A 178 12.85 -10.98 -1.30
CA VAL A 178 12.91 -11.76 -0.05
C VAL A 178 11.61 -11.67 0.76
N LEU A 179 10.79 -10.64 0.55
CA LEU A 179 9.47 -10.49 1.16
C LEU A 179 8.56 -11.68 0.82
N PHE A 180 8.58 -12.20 -0.39
CA PHE A 180 7.76 -13.36 -0.79
C PHE A 180 8.09 -14.58 0.08
N THR A 181 9.36 -14.91 0.22
CA THR A 181 9.81 -16.02 1.09
C THR A 181 9.43 -15.78 2.56
N ALA A 182 9.48 -14.54 3.02
CA ALA A 182 9.10 -14.18 4.38
C ALA A 182 7.58 -14.38 4.62
N ILE A 183 6.72 -13.98 3.68
CA ILE A 183 5.26 -14.20 3.76
C ILE A 183 4.96 -15.72 3.73
N GLU A 184 5.57 -16.49 2.82
CA GLU A 184 5.42 -17.94 2.80
C GLU A 184 5.84 -18.60 4.12
N THR A 185 6.94 -18.12 4.72
CA THR A 185 7.42 -18.62 6.02
C THR A 185 6.43 -18.31 7.13
N SER A 186 5.86 -17.11 7.16
CA SER A 186 4.84 -16.72 8.13
C SER A 186 3.57 -17.57 7.96
N SER A 187 3.10 -17.75 6.74
CA SER A 187 1.93 -18.59 6.42
C SER A 187 2.11 -20.03 6.91
N LYS A 188 3.26 -20.66 6.57
CA LYS A 188 3.55 -22.05 6.92
C LYS A 188 3.75 -22.29 8.41
N ASN A 189 4.49 -21.39 9.08
CA ASN A 189 4.96 -21.61 10.45
C ASN A 189 4.06 -20.98 11.51
N GLN A 190 3.30 -19.94 11.17
CA GLN A 190 2.51 -19.14 12.11
C GLN A 190 1.02 -19.08 11.73
N GLN A 191 0.63 -19.70 10.61
CA GLN A 191 -0.72 -19.60 10.05
C GLN A 191 -1.17 -18.15 9.82
N ASP A 192 -0.23 -17.27 9.51
CA ASP A 192 -0.45 -15.87 9.29
C ASP A 192 -0.09 -15.48 7.85
N ASP A 193 -1.14 -15.34 7.04
CA ASP A 193 -1.07 -15.00 5.62
C ASP A 193 -0.97 -13.49 5.36
N SER A 194 -0.84 -12.67 6.40
CA SER A 194 -0.82 -11.22 6.25
C SER A 194 0.55 -10.71 5.77
N LEU A 195 0.55 -9.54 5.11
CA LEU A 195 1.79 -8.80 4.81
C LEU A 195 2.59 -8.52 6.09
N SER A 196 1.91 -8.07 7.15
CA SER A 196 2.54 -7.84 8.46
C SER A 196 3.20 -9.10 9.03
N GLY A 197 2.69 -10.30 8.71
CA GLY A 197 3.32 -11.59 9.03
C GLY A 197 4.69 -11.72 8.40
N GLY A 198 4.80 -11.44 7.10
CA GLY A 198 6.07 -11.41 6.38
C GLY A 198 7.03 -10.36 6.92
N VAL A 199 6.53 -9.15 7.20
CA VAL A 199 7.33 -8.08 7.82
C VAL A 199 7.89 -8.50 9.17
N ARG A 200 7.12 -9.19 10.02
CA ARG A 200 7.60 -9.73 11.30
C ARG A 200 8.75 -10.75 11.13
N ILE A 201 8.71 -11.57 10.09
CA ILE A 201 9.81 -12.50 9.79
C ILE A 201 11.07 -11.70 9.44
N LEU A 202 10.97 -10.69 8.56
CA LEU A 202 12.10 -9.85 8.16
C LEU A 202 12.63 -9.00 9.33
N ALA A 203 11.75 -8.48 10.18
CA ALA A 203 12.14 -7.71 11.37
C ALA A 203 13.03 -8.54 12.32
N LYS A 204 12.67 -9.80 12.56
CA LYS A 204 13.52 -10.73 13.36
C LYS A 204 14.90 -10.98 12.73
N GLN A 205 15.04 -10.77 11.42
CA GLN A 205 16.31 -10.93 10.69
C GLN A 205 17.08 -9.61 10.56
N GLY A 206 16.58 -8.49 11.10
CA GLY A 206 17.16 -7.15 10.90
C GLY A 206 17.03 -6.63 9.47
N LYS A 207 16.03 -7.11 8.71
CA LYS A 207 15.78 -6.78 7.30
C LYS A 207 14.49 -5.99 7.10
N ALA A 208 13.97 -5.34 8.12
CA ALA A 208 12.79 -4.49 8.03
C ALA A 208 13.13 -3.09 8.55
N GLY A 209 13.41 -2.19 7.61
CA GLY A 209 13.66 -0.78 7.87
C GLY A 209 12.37 0.02 7.96
N ALA A 210 12.47 1.19 8.58
CA ALA A 210 11.42 2.21 8.63
C ALA A 210 11.95 3.54 8.12
N MET A 211 11.11 4.28 7.41
CA MET A 211 11.36 5.64 6.93
C MET A 211 10.24 6.56 7.39
N PRO A 212 10.51 7.55 8.27
CA PRO A 212 9.51 8.54 8.65
C PRO A 212 9.01 9.35 7.46
N ILE A 213 7.70 9.63 7.41
CA ILE A 213 7.10 10.46 6.36
C ILE A 213 7.23 11.97 6.63
N ASN A 214 7.73 12.37 7.81
CA ASN A 214 8.02 13.76 8.18
C ASN A 214 6.83 14.73 7.98
N GLY A 215 5.61 14.27 8.23
CA GLY A 215 4.39 15.07 8.10
C GLY A 215 3.82 15.17 6.69
N SER A 216 4.34 14.44 5.70
CA SER A 216 3.70 14.26 4.39
C SER A 216 2.33 13.61 4.56
N PHE A 217 1.40 13.99 3.70
CA PHE A 217 0.04 13.48 3.79
C PHE A 217 -0.06 12.01 3.38
N TRP A 218 -0.84 11.24 4.13
CA TRP A 218 -1.34 9.93 3.77
C TRP A 218 -2.69 9.67 4.43
N CYS A 219 -3.54 8.86 3.82
CA CYS A 219 -4.84 8.49 4.34
C CYS A 219 -5.29 7.16 3.73
N ASP A 220 -5.69 6.20 4.58
CA ASP A 220 -6.40 4.99 4.16
C ASP A 220 -7.89 5.31 4.04
N ILE A 221 -8.47 5.09 2.88
CA ILE A 221 -9.88 5.40 2.59
C ILE A 221 -10.75 4.17 2.93
N ASP A 222 -10.92 3.91 4.19
CA ASP A 222 -11.64 2.73 4.67
C ASP A 222 -13.09 3.00 5.11
N ASP A 223 -13.42 4.25 5.42
CA ASP A 223 -14.72 4.67 5.88
C ASP A 223 -15.15 6.05 5.33
N PRO A 224 -16.42 6.49 5.53
CA PRO A 224 -16.89 7.78 5.03
C PRO A 224 -16.18 9.01 5.63
N ASP A 225 -15.64 8.91 6.85
CA ASP A 225 -14.96 10.03 7.50
C ASP A 225 -13.57 10.22 6.87
N ASN A 226 -12.80 9.14 6.66
CA ASN A 226 -11.54 9.15 5.93
C ASN A 226 -11.72 9.65 4.50
N PHE A 227 -12.79 9.20 3.82
CA PHE A 227 -13.14 9.70 2.48
C PHE A 227 -13.33 11.22 2.46
N LYS A 228 -14.09 11.75 3.43
CA LYS A 228 -14.35 13.20 3.55
C LYS A 228 -13.07 13.99 3.83
N GLN A 229 -12.19 13.48 4.66
CA GLN A 229 -10.92 14.14 4.98
C GLN A 229 -9.97 14.18 3.77
N ALA A 230 -9.85 13.08 3.04
CA ALA A 230 -9.10 13.05 1.80
C ALA A 230 -9.68 14.03 0.75
N ASP A 231 -11.02 14.15 0.68
CA ASP A 231 -11.69 15.10 -0.21
C ASP A 231 -11.34 16.57 0.15
N ILE A 232 -11.30 16.90 1.44
CA ILE A 232 -10.90 18.22 1.94
C ILE A 232 -9.42 18.50 1.61
N TYR A 233 -8.54 17.53 1.87
CA TYR A 233 -7.10 17.67 1.56
C TYR A 233 -6.87 17.95 0.08
N LEU A 234 -7.47 17.16 -0.81
CA LEU A 234 -7.32 17.34 -2.26
C LEU A 234 -7.90 18.70 -2.74
N SER A 235 -8.98 19.19 -2.10
CA SER A 235 -9.50 20.53 -2.38
C SER A 235 -8.48 21.61 -2.07
N SER A 236 -7.80 21.50 -0.92
CA SER A 236 -6.79 22.47 -0.49
C SER A 236 -5.56 22.52 -1.42
N LEU A 237 -5.23 21.40 -2.08
CA LEU A 237 -4.16 21.36 -3.09
C LEU A 237 -4.55 22.12 -4.35
N ILE A 238 -5.78 21.93 -4.83
CA ILE A 238 -6.29 22.62 -6.03
C ILE A 238 -6.31 24.15 -5.81
N GLU A 239 -6.74 24.61 -4.63
CA GLU A 239 -6.76 26.04 -4.28
C GLU A 239 -5.37 26.66 -4.20
N LYS A 240 -4.34 25.92 -3.84
CA LYS A 240 -2.94 26.40 -3.79
C LYS A 240 -2.28 26.50 -5.17
N CYS A 241 -2.81 25.78 -6.16
CA CYS A 241 -2.29 25.75 -7.53
C CYS A 241 -3.04 26.72 -8.48
N ALA A 242 -4.16 27.33 -8.04
CA ALA A 242 -4.97 28.29 -8.79
C ALA A 242 -4.59 29.72 -8.47
#